data_50c60e1d491a327aac388e79044e18e6
#
_entry.id   50c60e1d491a327aac388e79044e18e6
#
_cell.length_a   1.000
_cell.length_b   1.000
_cell.length_c   1.000
_cell.angle_alpha   90.00
_cell.angle_beta   90.00
_cell.angle_gamma   90.00
#
_symmetry.space_group_name_H-M   'P 1'
#
loop_
_entity.id
_entity.type
_entity.pdbx_description
1 polymer ?
#
loop_
_entity_poly.entity_id
_entity_poly.type
_entity_poly.pdbx_seq_one_letter_code
_entity_poly.pdbx_strand_id
1 'polypeptide(L)'
;MCGIVGYIGGDQAAPILLHGLSKLEYRGYDSAGIAIRNEETGNISIVKAKGRLKILSEKTNDGKAVQGTCGIGHTRWATHGEPSENNAHPHCTDDKSVVLVHNGIIENYQELKDKLLKSGYTFYSQTDTEIAVKLVDYYYKKTGTPLEAISRAMLRIRGSYAFGIMFHDHPGKIFAARKDSPLIIGKNENGSLIASDVPAILDLTRNVYYIGNHEIAELTQDEIHFYNIDREEIQKEMVEIKWDAEAAEKGGYEHFMLKEIHEQPRAVRDTIGAYVKEGKIDFTETGLTDENLKDLERIYIVACGSAYHVGMVGKYVIEEIADVPVEVDLASEFRYRNPKLVKNSLVVIVSQSGETADSLAALRLAKERGIPVLGVVNVVGSSIARESDYVLYTYAGPEISVATTKAYSTQLIAMYLLAIQAAQVKGVIDDARCEELITEMETLPDKIQKTLDDKERIQWFASKYANAKDVFFIGRGIDYAISLEGSLKMKEISYIHSEAYAAGELKHGTISLIEDGILVVGVATQKDLFEKTISNMVEVKSRGAYLMGLTTYGNYNIEDTADFAVYVPNTEEYFTTSVAIIPLQLMGYYVSVAKGLDVDKPRNLAKSVTVE
;
A
#
# COMPACT_ATOMS: atom_id res chain seq x y z
N MET A 1 -3.83 9.01 -3.37
CA MET A 1 -2.72 9.24 -4.32
C MET A 1 -3.20 9.17 -5.74
N CYS A 2 -2.42 9.75 -6.66
CA CYS A 2 -2.80 9.94 -8.07
C CYS A 2 -2.36 8.77 -8.95
N GLY A 3 -3.01 8.58 -10.11
CA GLY A 3 -2.62 7.64 -11.15
C GLY A 3 -2.13 8.36 -12.40
N ILE A 4 -0.99 7.96 -12.93
CA ILE A 4 -0.46 8.43 -14.22
C ILE A 4 -0.49 7.30 -15.23
N VAL A 5 -0.95 7.60 -16.46
CA VAL A 5 -0.80 6.74 -17.62
C VAL A 5 -0.41 7.61 -18.82
N GLY A 6 0.53 7.17 -19.63
CA GLY A 6 0.85 7.76 -20.91
C GLY A 6 1.04 6.69 -21.96
N TYR A 7 0.78 7.05 -23.22
CA TYR A 7 0.93 6.16 -24.36
C TYR A 7 1.40 6.93 -25.59
N ILE A 8 2.32 6.34 -26.31
CA ILE A 8 2.73 6.76 -27.63
C ILE A 8 2.94 5.52 -28.50
N GLY A 9 2.22 5.45 -29.63
CA GLY A 9 2.30 4.25 -30.48
C GLY A 9 1.43 4.34 -31.73
N GLY A 10 1.03 3.18 -32.24
CA GLY A 10 0.21 3.06 -33.45
C GLY A 10 -1.31 3.16 -33.20
N ASP A 11 -1.76 2.96 -31.95
CA ASP A 11 -3.18 2.92 -31.61
C ASP A 11 -3.69 4.25 -31.07
N GLN A 12 -5.02 4.44 -31.03
CA GLN A 12 -5.63 5.62 -30.41
C GLN A 12 -5.32 5.70 -28.90
N ALA A 13 -4.69 6.78 -28.48
CA ALA A 13 -4.20 6.93 -27.11
C ALA A 13 -5.33 7.07 -26.08
N ALA A 14 -6.42 7.79 -26.39
CA ALA A 14 -7.46 8.10 -25.41
C ALA A 14 -8.14 6.85 -24.80
N PRO A 15 -8.57 5.82 -25.56
CA PRO A 15 -9.10 4.58 -24.98
C PRO A 15 -8.07 3.85 -24.11
N ILE A 16 -6.80 3.80 -24.52
CA ILE A 16 -5.71 3.16 -23.76
C ILE A 16 -5.51 3.89 -22.42
N LEU A 17 -5.45 5.22 -22.44
CA LEU A 17 -5.32 6.01 -21.23
C LEU A 17 -6.49 5.80 -20.28
N LEU A 18 -7.73 5.86 -20.77
CA LEU A 18 -8.94 5.64 -19.95
C LEU A 18 -8.95 4.24 -19.34
N HIS A 19 -8.58 3.22 -20.13
CA HIS A 19 -8.47 1.85 -19.62
C HIS A 19 -7.42 1.74 -18.50
N GLY A 20 -6.20 2.22 -18.74
CA GLY A 20 -5.14 2.20 -17.74
C GLY A 20 -5.48 3.02 -16.48
N LEU A 21 -6.10 4.19 -16.65
CA LEU A 21 -6.56 5.02 -15.52
C LEU A 21 -7.68 4.33 -14.71
N SER A 22 -8.54 3.51 -15.35
CA SER A 22 -9.57 2.75 -14.64
C SER A 22 -8.96 1.73 -13.67
N LYS A 23 -7.83 1.15 -14.04
CA LYS A 23 -7.03 0.24 -13.19
C LYS A 23 -6.32 0.98 -12.05
N LEU A 24 -6.16 2.31 -12.13
CA LEU A 24 -5.53 3.16 -11.11
C LEU A 24 -6.52 3.98 -10.29
N GLU A 25 -7.83 3.87 -10.52
CA GLU A 25 -8.83 4.67 -9.83
C GLU A 25 -8.83 4.45 -8.30
N TYR A 26 -8.34 3.30 -7.82
CA TYR A 26 -8.10 3.06 -6.39
C TYR A 26 -7.02 3.98 -5.77
N ARG A 27 -6.21 4.62 -6.61
CA ARG A 27 -5.19 5.61 -6.17
C ARG A 27 -5.73 7.03 -6.09
N GLY A 28 -6.75 7.39 -6.90
CA GLY A 28 -7.33 8.74 -6.91
C GLY A 28 -8.59 8.80 -7.74
N TYR A 29 -9.61 9.49 -7.23
CA TYR A 29 -10.95 9.55 -7.84
C TYR A 29 -11.64 10.91 -7.68
N ASP A 30 -10.92 11.94 -7.23
CA ASP A 30 -11.46 13.29 -7.00
C ASP A 30 -11.64 14.08 -8.28
N SER A 31 -10.79 13.83 -9.24
CA SER A 31 -10.87 14.37 -10.61
C SER A 31 -10.00 13.55 -11.54
N ALA A 32 -10.28 13.64 -12.84
CA ALA A 32 -9.51 12.96 -13.87
C ALA A 32 -9.35 13.84 -15.13
N GLY A 33 -8.34 13.54 -15.96
CA GLY A 33 -8.19 14.21 -17.25
C GLY A 33 -7.15 13.55 -18.12
N ILE A 34 -7.26 13.83 -19.40
CA ILE A 34 -6.34 13.38 -20.45
C ILE A 34 -5.92 14.55 -21.33
N ALA A 35 -4.71 14.46 -21.88
CA ALA A 35 -4.22 15.30 -22.96
C ALA A 35 -3.79 14.41 -24.12
N ILE A 36 -4.35 14.64 -25.29
CA ILE A 36 -4.11 13.86 -26.50
C ILE A 36 -3.60 14.77 -27.59
N ARG A 37 -2.51 14.39 -28.23
CA ARG A 37 -1.99 15.03 -29.42
C ARG A 37 -2.63 14.44 -30.67
N ASN A 38 -3.21 15.28 -31.48
CA ASN A 38 -3.66 14.91 -32.81
C ASN A 38 -2.51 15.12 -33.83
N GLU A 39 -2.06 14.07 -34.46
CA GLU A 39 -0.91 14.09 -35.38
C GLU A 39 -1.18 14.90 -36.65
N GLU A 40 -2.43 14.91 -37.12
CA GLU A 40 -2.81 15.63 -38.39
C GLU A 40 -2.82 17.14 -38.15
N THR A 41 -3.34 17.60 -37.04
CA THR A 41 -3.48 19.03 -36.74
C THR A 41 -2.33 19.60 -35.90
N GLY A 42 -1.55 18.73 -35.25
CA GLY A 42 -0.53 19.08 -34.28
C GLY A 42 -1.08 19.57 -32.92
N ASN A 43 -2.39 19.73 -32.78
CA ASN A 43 -3.01 20.29 -31.59
C ASN A 43 -3.05 19.29 -30.43
N ILE A 44 -2.89 19.81 -29.22
CA ILE A 44 -3.07 19.02 -27.98
C ILE A 44 -4.46 19.36 -27.41
N SER A 45 -5.34 18.37 -27.40
CA SER A 45 -6.67 18.43 -26.79
C SER A 45 -6.60 18.00 -25.33
N ILE A 46 -7.07 18.84 -24.41
CA ILE A 46 -7.09 18.56 -22.97
C ILE A 46 -8.55 18.47 -22.53
N VAL A 47 -8.94 17.33 -21.95
CA VAL A 47 -10.28 17.10 -21.40
C VAL A 47 -10.14 16.73 -19.92
N LYS A 48 -10.90 17.42 -19.08
CA LYS A 48 -10.88 17.24 -17.62
C LYS A 48 -12.28 17.06 -17.08
N ALA A 49 -12.38 16.38 -15.94
CA ALA A 49 -13.64 16.17 -15.21
C ALA A 49 -13.39 16.17 -13.71
N LYS A 50 -14.31 16.79 -12.95
CA LYS A 50 -14.39 16.63 -11.51
C LYS A 50 -15.11 15.32 -11.20
N GLY A 51 -14.64 14.56 -10.22
CA GLY A 51 -15.20 13.29 -9.77
C GLY A 51 -14.56 12.08 -10.43
N ARG A 52 -15.25 10.95 -10.37
CA ARG A 52 -14.74 9.65 -10.82
C ARG A 52 -14.45 9.61 -12.32
N LEU A 53 -13.57 8.73 -12.73
CA LEU A 53 -13.13 8.54 -14.14
C LEU A 53 -14.30 8.34 -15.12
N LYS A 54 -15.40 7.73 -14.68
CA LYS A 54 -16.61 7.54 -15.48
C LYS A 54 -17.10 8.85 -16.12
N ILE A 55 -17.03 9.99 -15.40
CA ILE A 55 -17.45 11.30 -15.93
C ILE A 55 -16.54 11.73 -17.09
N LEU A 56 -15.23 11.49 -16.99
CA LEU A 56 -14.30 11.76 -18.07
C LEU A 56 -14.55 10.85 -19.28
N SER A 57 -14.81 9.56 -19.04
CA SER A 57 -15.15 8.58 -20.08
C SER A 57 -16.40 9.02 -20.85
N GLU A 58 -17.47 9.41 -20.15
CA GLU A 58 -18.70 9.96 -20.77
C GLU A 58 -18.43 11.25 -21.57
N LYS A 59 -17.65 12.21 -21.03
CA LYS A 59 -17.26 13.45 -21.73
C LYS A 59 -16.48 13.20 -23.01
N THR A 60 -15.72 12.13 -23.09
CA THR A 60 -14.87 11.77 -24.24
C THR A 60 -15.51 10.70 -25.13
N ASN A 61 -16.77 10.29 -24.84
CA ASN A 61 -17.41 9.17 -25.53
C ASN A 61 -16.50 7.93 -25.55
N ASP A 62 -16.05 7.50 -24.36
CA ASP A 62 -15.09 6.40 -24.14
C ASP A 62 -13.79 6.59 -24.97
N GLY A 63 -13.32 7.84 -25.03
CA GLY A 63 -12.11 8.22 -25.76
C GLY A 63 -12.29 8.45 -27.25
N LYS A 64 -13.44 8.12 -27.84
CA LYS A 64 -13.68 8.22 -29.30
C LYS A 64 -13.80 9.66 -29.80
N ALA A 65 -14.14 10.60 -28.93
CA ALA A 65 -14.26 12.02 -29.27
C ALA A 65 -12.92 12.75 -29.33
N VAL A 66 -11.83 12.14 -28.88
CA VAL A 66 -10.50 12.75 -28.84
C VAL A 66 -9.51 11.84 -29.56
N GLN A 67 -9.10 12.27 -30.77
CA GLN A 67 -8.27 11.45 -31.66
C GLN A 67 -6.78 11.83 -31.57
N GLY A 68 -5.93 10.81 -31.63
CA GLY A 68 -4.47 10.93 -31.62
C GLY A 68 -3.82 9.70 -30.99
N THR A 69 -2.56 9.46 -31.34
CA THR A 69 -1.80 8.27 -30.97
C THR A 69 -0.76 8.54 -29.87
N CYS A 70 -0.70 9.78 -29.37
CA CYS A 70 0.19 10.20 -28.31
C CYS A 70 -0.59 10.96 -27.24
N GLY A 71 -0.46 10.56 -25.98
CA GLY A 71 -1.17 11.24 -24.90
C GLY A 71 -0.72 10.85 -23.49
N ILE A 72 -1.11 11.70 -22.53
CA ILE A 72 -0.91 11.50 -21.10
C ILE A 72 -2.22 11.70 -20.34
N GLY A 73 -2.42 10.95 -19.28
CA GLY A 73 -3.64 10.99 -18.49
C GLY A 73 -3.37 10.82 -16.99
N HIS A 74 -4.35 11.23 -16.21
CA HIS A 74 -4.21 11.30 -14.77
C HIS A 74 -5.53 11.11 -14.04
N THR A 75 -5.50 10.39 -12.91
CA THR A 75 -6.56 10.40 -11.88
C THR A 75 -5.99 11.02 -10.61
N ARG A 76 -6.70 12.02 -10.06
CA ARG A 76 -6.19 12.87 -8.99
C ARG A 76 -6.80 12.50 -7.64
N TRP A 77 -5.93 12.44 -6.65
CA TRP A 77 -6.23 12.61 -5.24
C TRP A 77 -5.79 14.00 -4.82
N ALA A 78 -6.72 14.84 -4.35
CA ALA A 78 -6.43 16.23 -4.08
C ALA A 78 -5.55 16.42 -2.84
N THR A 79 -4.38 17.00 -3.03
CA THR A 79 -3.45 17.44 -1.96
C THR A 79 -3.41 18.97 -1.88
N HIS A 80 -3.28 19.66 -3.02
CA HIS A 80 -3.26 21.13 -3.16
C HIS A 80 -4.41 21.60 -4.04
N GLY A 81 -5.29 22.44 -3.49
CA GLY A 81 -6.49 22.92 -4.16
C GLY A 81 -7.64 21.91 -4.18
N GLU A 82 -8.87 22.41 -4.05
CA GLU A 82 -10.09 21.59 -4.01
C GLU A 82 -10.29 20.77 -5.29
N PRO A 83 -11.05 19.65 -5.23
CA PRO A 83 -11.46 18.93 -6.43
C PRO A 83 -12.28 19.80 -7.38
N SER A 84 -11.73 20.14 -8.53
CA SER A 84 -12.36 20.94 -9.59
C SER A 84 -11.74 20.61 -10.95
N GLU A 85 -12.40 21.02 -12.04
CA GLU A 85 -11.81 20.86 -13.38
C GLU A 85 -10.55 21.70 -13.56
N ASN A 86 -10.49 22.90 -12.97
CA ASN A 86 -9.30 23.76 -13.04
C ASN A 86 -8.09 23.11 -12.37
N ASN A 87 -8.31 22.44 -11.23
CA ASN A 87 -7.29 21.78 -10.45
C ASN A 87 -7.01 20.34 -10.90
N ALA A 88 -7.82 19.78 -11.82
CA ALA A 88 -7.55 18.47 -12.41
C ALA A 88 -6.33 18.52 -13.35
N HIS A 89 -5.57 17.41 -13.40
CA HIS A 89 -4.51 17.25 -14.39
C HIS A 89 -5.08 16.70 -15.72
N PRO A 90 -4.37 16.88 -16.83
CA PRO A 90 -3.08 17.56 -17.04
C PRO A 90 -3.14 19.08 -16.87
N HIS A 91 -2.03 19.67 -16.39
CA HIS A 91 -1.81 21.13 -16.45
C HIS A 91 -0.99 21.50 -17.68
N CYS A 92 -1.13 22.74 -18.15
CA CYS A 92 -0.41 23.23 -19.31
C CYS A 92 0.01 24.70 -19.14
N THR A 93 0.91 25.14 -20.00
CA THR A 93 1.20 26.55 -20.24
C THR A 93 0.03 27.25 -20.93
N ASP A 94 -0.01 28.58 -20.90
CA ASP A 94 -1.11 29.38 -21.46
C ASP A 94 -1.24 29.17 -22.99
N ASP A 95 -0.11 28.94 -23.67
CA ASP A 95 -0.01 28.63 -25.10
C ASP A 95 -0.03 27.14 -25.43
N LYS A 96 -0.17 26.27 -24.39
CA LYS A 96 -0.07 24.81 -24.48
C LYS A 96 1.24 24.29 -25.07
N SER A 97 2.31 25.06 -24.99
CA SER A 97 3.63 24.63 -25.43
C SER A 97 4.16 23.44 -24.66
N VAL A 98 3.82 23.36 -23.35
CA VAL A 98 4.14 22.23 -22.45
C VAL A 98 2.87 21.76 -21.74
N VAL A 99 2.68 20.45 -21.69
CA VAL A 99 1.58 19.80 -20.98
C VAL A 99 2.16 18.74 -20.04
N LEU A 100 1.68 18.68 -18.78
CA LEU A 100 2.29 17.86 -17.75
C LEU A 100 1.24 17.25 -16.82
N VAL A 101 1.45 15.98 -16.45
CA VAL A 101 0.80 15.29 -15.33
C VAL A 101 1.82 15.02 -14.22
N HIS A 102 1.37 15.03 -12.96
CA HIS A 102 2.24 14.95 -11.79
C HIS A 102 1.63 14.12 -10.67
N ASN A 103 2.42 13.21 -10.14
CA ASN A 103 2.21 12.58 -8.84
C ASN A 103 3.31 13.04 -7.89
N GLY A 104 2.98 13.42 -6.68
CA GLY A 104 3.91 13.89 -5.68
C GLY A 104 3.50 15.21 -5.04
N ILE A 105 4.43 15.82 -4.32
CA ILE A 105 4.28 17.15 -3.70
C ILE A 105 5.55 17.97 -3.94
N ILE A 106 5.38 19.18 -4.45
CA ILE A 106 6.46 20.16 -4.60
C ILE A 106 6.48 21.05 -3.37
N GLU A 107 7.32 20.74 -2.40
CA GLU A 107 7.36 21.43 -1.10
C GLU A 107 7.68 22.91 -1.20
N ASN A 108 8.58 23.29 -2.13
CA ASN A 108 8.96 24.69 -2.34
C ASN A 108 8.12 25.40 -3.42
N TYR A 109 6.88 24.95 -3.65
CA TYR A 109 6.02 25.49 -4.72
C TYR A 109 5.80 26.99 -4.61
N GLN A 110 5.69 27.55 -3.39
CA GLN A 110 5.47 28.98 -3.19
C GLN A 110 6.69 29.80 -3.63
N GLU A 111 7.91 29.37 -3.29
CA GLU A 111 9.16 29.99 -3.71
C GLU A 111 9.28 30.02 -5.24
N LEU A 112 8.94 28.87 -5.87
CA LEU A 112 9.00 28.73 -7.33
C LEU A 112 7.92 29.59 -8.00
N LYS A 113 6.71 29.68 -7.42
CA LYS A 113 5.63 30.54 -7.90
C LYS A 113 6.03 32.00 -7.89
N ASP A 114 6.60 32.50 -6.80
CA ASP A 114 7.03 33.90 -6.67
C ASP A 114 8.10 34.25 -7.72
N LYS A 115 9.03 33.33 -8.01
CA LYS A 115 10.02 33.48 -9.08
C LYS A 115 9.39 33.56 -10.45
N LEU A 116 8.42 32.69 -10.74
CA LEU A 116 7.73 32.63 -12.04
C LEU A 116 6.84 33.86 -12.25
N LEU A 117 6.16 34.35 -11.20
CA LEU A 117 5.40 35.62 -11.24
C LEU A 117 6.31 36.81 -11.62
N LYS A 118 7.51 36.90 -11.01
CA LYS A 118 8.51 37.92 -11.39
C LYS A 118 9.02 37.78 -12.82
N SER A 119 8.87 36.58 -13.41
CA SER A 119 9.24 36.31 -14.81
C SER A 119 8.07 36.46 -15.78
N GLY A 120 6.92 36.97 -15.32
CA GLY A 120 5.75 37.27 -16.15
C GLY A 120 4.74 36.12 -16.33
N TYR A 121 4.89 35.00 -15.60
CA TYR A 121 3.92 33.91 -15.64
C TYR A 121 2.67 34.25 -14.84
N THR A 122 1.52 33.77 -15.29
CA THR A 122 0.23 33.81 -14.60
C THR A 122 -0.15 32.41 -14.12
N PHE A 123 -1.14 32.27 -13.23
CA PHE A 123 -1.57 30.97 -12.72
C PHE A 123 -3.10 30.92 -12.68
N TYR A 124 -3.66 29.83 -13.19
CA TYR A 124 -5.11 29.61 -13.26
C TYR A 124 -5.62 28.60 -12.23
N SER A 125 -4.72 27.80 -11.63
CA SER A 125 -5.06 26.77 -10.65
C SER A 125 -4.42 27.02 -9.28
N GLN A 126 -4.80 26.19 -8.31
CA GLN A 126 -4.26 26.20 -6.95
C GLN A 126 -3.25 25.07 -6.73
N THR A 127 -2.83 24.39 -7.81
CA THR A 127 -1.99 23.20 -7.69
C THR A 127 -0.49 23.54 -7.81
N ASP A 128 0.32 22.79 -7.11
CA ASP A 128 1.78 22.79 -7.27
C ASP A 128 2.22 22.28 -8.66
N THR A 129 1.38 21.47 -9.30
CA THR A 129 1.63 20.94 -10.65
C THR A 129 1.63 22.02 -11.73
N GLU A 130 0.77 23.04 -11.63
CA GLU A 130 0.82 24.16 -12.56
C GLU A 130 2.14 24.92 -12.45
N ILE A 131 2.71 24.98 -11.25
CA ILE A 131 4.02 25.58 -11.03
C ILE A 131 5.11 24.72 -11.69
N ALA A 132 5.02 23.39 -11.59
CA ALA A 132 5.95 22.50 -12.25
C ALA A 132 5.96 22.67 -13.78
N VAL A 133 4.79 22.67 -14.42
CA VAL A 133 4.72 22.81 -15.89
C VAL A 133 5.27 24.17 -16.34
N LYS A 134 4.97 25.25 -15.62
CA LYS A 134 5.49 26.60 -15.94
C LYS A 134 6.99 26.73 -15.62
N LEU A 135 7.52 25.98 -14.65
CA LEU A 135 8.95 25.91 -14.40
C LEU A 135 9.71 25.20 -15.52
N VAL A 136 9.14 24.08 -16.02
CA VAL A 136 9.69 23.37 -17.19
C VAL A 136 9.69 24.30 -18.42
N ASP A 137 8.60 24.99 -18.70
CA ASP A 137 8.51 25.96 -19.79
C ASP A 137 9.50 27.13 -19.64
N TYR A 138 9.66 27.66 -18.42
CA TYR A 138 10.65 28.71 -18.15
C TYR A 138 12.07 28.30 -18.54
N TYR A 139 12.44 27.05 -18.24
CA TYR A 139 13.73 26.55 -18.66
C TYR A 139 13.75 26.17 -20.15
N TYR A 140 12.65 25.65 -20.69
CA TYR A 140 12.55 25.31 -22.11
C TYR A 140 12.75 26.53 -23.00
N LYS A 141 12.11 27.64 -22.69
CA LYS A 141 12.32 28.93 -23.40
C LYS A 141 13.75 29.45 -23.35
N LYS A 142 14.55 29.01 -22.34
CA LYS A 142 15.96 29.41 -22.20
C LYS A 142 16.94 28.47 -22.87
N THR A 143 16.63 27.20 -22.97
CA THR A 143 17.55 26.14 -23.40
C THR A 143 17.23 25.61 -24.77
N GLY A 144 15.98 25.68 -25.19
CA GLY A 144 15.48 25.15 -26.47
C GLY A 144 15.42 23.62 -26.53
N THR A 145 15.75 22.90 -25.47
CA THR A 145 15.75 21.43 -25.46
C THR A 145 14.95 20.87 -24.28
N PRO A 146 14.02 19.90 -24.51
CA PRO A 146 13.22 19.29 -23.47
C PRO A 146 14.04 18.68 -22.34
N LEU A 147 15.05 17.86 -22.67
CA LEU A 147 15.90 17.19 -21.67
C LEU A 147 16.57 18.18 -20.72
N GLU A 148 17.14 19.26 -21.25
CA GLU A 148 17.79 20.26 -20.40
C GLU A 148 16.78 21.04 -19.55
N ALA A 149 15.61 21.35 -20.12
CA ALA A 149 14.54 22.04 -19.39
C ALA A 149 14.04 21.19 -18.21
N ILE A 150 13.79 19.91 -18.44
CA ILE A 150 13.35 18.96 -17.41
C ILE A 150 14.44 18.80 -16.35
N SER A 151 15.69 18.52 -16.73
CA SER A 151 16.81 18.39 -15.80
C SER A 151 16.96 19.63 -14.90
N ARG A 152 16.92 20.84 -15.47
CA ARG A 152 17.00 22.09 -14.71
C ARG A 152 15.81 22.32 -13.78
N ALA A 153 14.61 21.90 -14.17
CA ALA A 153 13.42 21.96 -13.32
C ALA A 153 13.56 20.99 -12.13
N MET A 154 13.98 19.75 -12.38
CA MET A 154 14.23 18.73 -11.36
C MET A 154 15.24 19.19 -10.30
N LEU A 155 16.30 19.86 -10.68
CA LEU A 155 17.30 20.41 -9.76
C LEU A 155 16.78 21.56 -8.87
N ARG A 156 15.65 22.17 -9.22
CA ARG A 156 15.03 23.28 -8.45
C ARG A 156 13.90 22.85 -7.56
N ILE A 157 13.27 21.73 -7.88
CA ILE A 157 12.13 21.20 -7.12
C ILE A 157 12.64 20.49 -5.86
N ARG A 158 12.07 20.86 -4.72
CA ARG A 158 12.17 20.10 -3.47
C ARG A 158 10.88 19.30 -3.27
N GLY A 159 11.00 18.10 -2.70
CA GLY A 159 9.90 17.16 -2.53
C GLY A 159 9.94 16.00 -3.53
N SER A 160 8.81 15.31 -3.67
CA SER A 160 8.67 14.13 -4.52
C SER A 160 7.91 14.45 -5.81
N TYR A 161 8.28 13.78 -6.90
CA TYR A 161 7.56 13.91 -8.17
C TYR A 161 7.71 12.68 -9.07
N ALA A 162 6.65 12.42 -9.83
CA ALA A 162 6.66 11.63 -11.06
C ALA A 162 5.92 12.41 -12.12
N PHE A 163 6.58 12.69 -13.24
CA PHE A 163 6.07 13.50 -14.33
C PHE A 163 5.85 12.69 -15.59
N GLY A 164 4.74 12.95 -16.30
CA GLY A 164 4.57 12.68 -17.72
C GLY A 164 4.44 14.01 -18.46
N ILE A 165 5.26 14.26 -19.48
CA ILE A 165 5.40 15.57 -20.11
C ILE A 165 5.32 15.45 -21.64
N MET A 166 4.58 16.35 -22.25
CA MET A 166 4.52 16.51 -23.70
C MET A 166 4.89 17.96 -24.07
N PHE A 167 5.69 18.12 -25.13
CA PHE A 167 6.03 19.42 -25.74
C PHE A 167 5.34 19.54 -27.08
N HIS A 168 4.73 20.67 -27.34
CA HIS A 168 3.97 20.91 -28.57
C HIS A 168 4.84 20.78 -29.85
N ASP A 169 6.05 21.27 -29.82
CA ASP A 169 7.01 21.29 -30.94
C ASP A 169 7.90 20.04 -31.01
N HIS A 170 7.69 19.05 -30.12
CA HIS A 170 8.32 17.75 -30.18
C HIS A 170 7.26 16.65 -30.42
N PRO A 171 6.68 16.56 -31.64
CA PRO A 171 5.73 15.51 -31.96
C PRO A 171 6.38 14.13 -31.88
N GLY A 172 5.60 13.15 -31.54
CA GLY A 172 6.08 11.76 -31.41
C GLY A 172 6.98 11.49 -30.21
N LYS A 173 6.95 12.35 -29.18
CA LYS A 173 7.72 12.14 -27.95
C LYS A 173 6.90 12.39 -26.69
N ILE A 174 7.09 11.52 -25.71
CA ILE A 174 6.69 11.73 -24.31
C ILE A 174 7.95 11.67 -23.45
N PHE A 175 8.03 12.55 -22.47
CA PHE A 175 9.10 12.52 -21.47
C PHE A 175 8.53 12.09 -20.12
N ALA A 176 9.28 11.28 -19.39
CA ALA A 176 8.97 10.88 -18.03
C ALA A 176 10.15 11.20 -17.13
N ALA A 177 9.89 11.69 -15.92
CA ALA A 177 10.93 11.97 -14.94
C ALA A 177 10.41 11.69 -13.53
N ARG A 178 11.29 11.25 -12.62
CA ARG A 178 10.86 10.97 -11.25
C ARG A 178 11.88 11.30 -10.17
N LYS A 179 11.36 11.53 -8.98
CA LYS A 179 12.05 11.50 -7.69
C LYS A 179 11.05 11.07 -6.62
N ASP A 180 11.33 9.96 -5.93
CA ASP A 180 10.59 9.41 -4.78
C ASP A 180 9.11 9.03 -5.03
N SER A 181 8.49 9.42 -6.14
CA SER A 181 7.16 8.96 -6.57
C SER A 181 7.28 7.83 -7.59
N PRO A 182 6.46 6.74 -7.52
CA PRO A 182 6.59 5.61 -8.41
C PRO A 182 6.23 5.97 -9.86
N LEU A 183 7.07 5.48 -10.79
CA LEU A 183 6.85 5.58 -12.24
C LEU A 183 7.61 4.44 -12.93
N ILE A 184 6.94 3.76 -13.84
CA ILE A 184 7.48 2.70 -14.68
C ILE A 184 7.28 3.03 -16.16
N ILE A 185 8.13 2.48 -17.00
CA ILE A 185 8.10 2.62 -18.45
C ILE A 185 7.81 1.24 -19.03
N GLY A 186 6.73 1.11 -19.79
CA GLY A 186 6.37 -0.12 -20.50
C GLY A 186 6.75 -0.06 -21.99
N LYS A 187 7.02 -1.21 -22.58
CA LYS A 187 7.29 -1.36 -24.02
C LYS A 187 6.53 -2.56 -24.57
N ASN A 188 5.83 -2.37 -25.69
CA ASN A 188 5.28 -3.45 -26.51
C ASN A 188 5.58 -3.23 -28.00
N GLU A 189 5.06 -4.10 -28.84
CA GLU A 189 5.27 -4.02 -30.29
C GLU A 189 4.63 -2.78 -30.92
N ASN A 190 3.54 -2.25 -30.34
CA ASN A 190 2.76 -1.14 -30.88
C ASN A 190 3.17 0.22 -30.35
N GLY A 191 4.02 0.29 -29.31
CA GLY A 191 4.41 1.57 -28.74
C GLY A 191 5.07 1.50 -27.37
N SER A 192 5.15 2.66 -26.73
CA SER A 192 5.75 2.87 -25.42
C SER A 192 4.73 3.46 -24.44
N LEU A 193 4.84 3.10 -23.16
CA LEU A 193 3.91 3.49 -22.11
C LEU A 193 4.64 4.07 -20.90
N ILE A 194 3.97 4.95 -20.18
CA ILE A 194 4.33 5.32 -18.81
C ILE A 194 3.16 4.97 -17.89
N ALA A 195 3.45 4.50 -16.69
CA ALA A 195 2.44 4.26 -15.67
C ALA A 195 3.00 4.48 -14.27
N SER A 196 2.18 4.94 -13.36
CA SER A 196 2.55 5.04 -11.96
C SER A 196 2.44 3.72 -11.21
N ASP A 197 1.81 2.70 -11.82
CA ASP A 197 1.73 1.35 -11.27
C ASP A 197 1.51 0.30 -12.37
N VAL A 198 1.99 -0.92 -12.12
CA VAL A 198 1.93 -2.05 -13.05
C VAL A 198 0.53 -2.40 -13.55
N PRO A 199 -0.53 -2.46 -12.71
CA PRO A 199 -1.88 -2.81 -13.16
C PRO A 199 -2.41 -1.96 -14.32
N ALA A 200 -1.93 -0.73 -14.46
CA ALA A 200 -2.38 0.18 -15.53
C ALA A 200 -1.99 -0.27 -16.94
N ILE A 201 -0.91 -1.04 -17.07
CA ILE A 201 -0.33 -1.42 -18.36
C ILE A 201 -0.18 -2.94 -18.54
N LEU A 202 -0.54 -3.73 -17.53
CA LEU A 202 -0.33 -5.19 -17.50
C LEU A 202 -1.05 -5.90 -18.66
N ASP A 203 -2.23 -5.42 -19.08
CA ASP A 203 -2.99 -5.95 -20.20
C ASP A 203 -2.34 -5.63 -21.56
N LEU A 204 -1.42 -4.66 -21.60
CA LEU A 204 -0.75 -4.20 -22.83
C LEU A 204 0.69 -4.71 -22.95
N THR A 205 1.38 -4.82 -21.82
CA THR A 205 2.75 -5.33 -21.75
C THR A 205 3.13 -5.82 -20.37
N ARG A 206 3.97 -6.86 -20.34
CA ARG A 206 4.65 -7.35 -19.14
C ARG A 206 6.09 -6.87 -19.06
N ASN A 207 6.59 -6.23 -20.12
CA ASN A 207 7.96 -5.76 -20.21
C ASN A 207 8.05 -4.31 -19.74
N VAL A 208 8.74 -4.10 -18.62
CA VAL A 208 8.86 -2.78 -18.00
C VAL A 208 10.30 -2.42 -17.66
N TYR A 209 10.55 -1.13 -17.60
CA TYR A 209 11.78 -0.54 -17.06
C TYR A 209 11.43 0.26 -15.80
N TYR A 210 12.20 0.08 -14.75
CA TYR A 210 12.11 0.90 -13.55
C TYR A 210 13.01 2.13 -13.68
N ILE A 211 12.38 3.31 -13.75
CA ILE A 211 13.09 4.58 -13.77
C ILE A 211 13.54 4.94 -12.34
N GLY A 212 14.79 5.33 -12.17
CA GLY A 212 15.39 5.71 -10.88
C GLY A 212 15.10 7.17 -10.48
N ASN A 213 15.54 7.55 -9.29
CA ASN A 213 15.46 8.94 -8.86
C ASN A 213 16.41 9.82 -9.68
N HIS A 214 15.93 11.01 -10.05
CA HIS A 214 16.65 11.98 -10.89
C HIS A 214 17.02 11.44 -12.29
N GLU A 215 16.27 10.49 -12.79
CA GLU A 215 16.39 10.01 -14.17
C GLU A 215 15.25 10.55 -15.04
N ILE A 216 15.51 10.64 -16.33
CA ILE A 216 14.57 11.08 -17.36
C ILE A 216 14.47 9.96 -18.40
N ALA A 217 13.26 9.59 -18.80
CA ALA A 217 13.03 8.75 -19.97
C ALA A 217 12.44 9.59 -21.10
N GLU A 218 12.98 9.44 -22.29
CA GLU A 218 12.41 9.92 -23.55
C GLU A 218 11.81 8.74 -24.30
N LEU A 219 10.51 8.79 -24.55
CA LEU A 219 9.76 7.72 -25.19
C LEU A 219 9.31 8.17 -26.59
N THR A 220 9.55 7.33 -27.57
CA THR A 220 8.93 7.37 -28.90
C THR A 220 8.08 6.11 -29.11
N GLN A 221 7.42 6.00 -30.25
CA GLN A 221 6.74 4.76 -30.61
C GLN A 221 7.71 3.57 -30.64
N ASP A 222 8.91 3.74 -31.17
CA ASP A 222 9.83 2.65 -31.46
C ASP A 222 10.92 2.45 -30.40
N GLU A 223 11.38 3.53 -29.79
CA GLU A 223 12.56 3.55 -28.92
C GLU A 223 12.28 4.24 -27.57
N ILE A 224 13.05 3.85 -26.55
CA ILE A 224 13.07 4.46 -25.23
C ILE A 224 14.52 4.72 -24.85
N HIS A 225 14.83 5.98 -24.54
CA HIS A 225 16.15 6.40 -24.07
C HIS A 225 16.06 6.89 -22.64
N PHE A 226 17.04 6.53 -21.81
CA PHE A 226 17.12 6.94 -20.42
C PHE A 226 18.34 7.83 -20.20
N TYR A 227 18.16 8.86 -19.38
CA TYR A 227 19.20 9.84 -19.06
C TYR A 227 19.28 10.06 -17.57
N ASN A 228 20.50 10.29 -17.05
CA ASN A 228 20.70 10.78 -15.70
C ASN A 228 20.41 12.30 -15.62
N ILE A 229 20.54 12.89 -14.41
CA ILE A 229 20.29 14.32 -14.18
C ILE A 229 21.24 15.23 -14.97
N ASP A 230 22.43 14.74 -15.32
CA ASP A 230 23.43 15.45 -16.13
C ASP A 230 23.18 15.29 -17.64
N ARG A 231 22.12 14.57 -18.00
CA ARG A 231 21.69 14.29 -19.40
C ARG A 231 22.61 13.32 -20.15
N GLU A 232 23.39 12.55 -19.42
CA GLU A 232 24.13 11.45 -20.00
C GLU A 232 23.20 10.27 -20.19
N GLU A 233 23.26 9.63 -21.36
CA GLU A 233 22.46 8.44 -21.65
C GLU A 233 22.91 7.26 -20.80
N ILE A 234 21.95 6.56 -20.17
CA ILE A 234 22.18 5.40 -19.32
C ILE A 234 21.42 4.19 -19.86
N GLN A 235 21.95 3.00 -19.60
CA GLN A 235 21.30 1.76 -19.97
C GLN A 235 20.42 1.26 -18.80
N LYS A 236 19.25 0.70 -19.15
CA LYS A 236 18.33 0.08 -18.20
C LYS A 236 18.02 -1.35 -18.61
N GLU A 237 17.93 -2.23 -17.64
CA GLU A 237 17.48 -3.59 -17.87
C GLU A 237 15.96 -3.65 -17.92
N MET A 238 15.43 -4.41 -18.89
CA MET A 238 14.01 -4.69 -18.98
C MET A 238 13.66 -5.84 -18.04
N VAL A 239 12.59 -5.65 -17.26
CA VAL A 239 12.08 -6.62 -16.30
C VAL A 239 10.74 -7.14 -16.79
N GLU A 240 10.57 -8.47 -16.83
CA GLU A 240 9.29 -9.09 -17.14
C GLU A 240 8.45 -9.24 -15.86
N ILE A 241 7.25 -8.70 -15.87
CA ILE A 241 6.29 -8.84 -14.77
C ILE A 241 5.63 -10.23 -14.84
N LYS A 242 5.85 -11.03 -13.82
CA LYS A 242 5.33 -12.41 -13.73
C LYS A 242 3.93 -12.51 -13.12
N TRP A 243 3.25 -11.39 -12.88
CA TRP A 243 1.90 -11.41 -12.31
C TRP A 243 0.89 -11.97 -13.30
N ASP A 244 -0.09 -12.71 -12.76
CA ASP A 244 -1.23 -13.16 -13.52
C ASP A 244 -2.24 -12.00 -13.68
N ALA A 245 -2.61 -11.67 -14.92
CA ALA A 245 -3.58 -10.62 -15.21
C ALA A 245 -4.98 -10.97 -14.66
N GLU A 246 -5.35 -12.27 -14.69
CA GLU A 246 -6.62 -12.76 -14.13
C GLU A 246 -6.68 -12.55 -12.60
N ALA A 247 -5.53 -12.55 -11.91
CA ALA A 247 -5.48 -12.27 -10.48
C ALA A 247 -5.91 -10.84 -10.12
N ALA A 248 -5.84 -9.91 -11.06
CA ALA A 248 -6.30 -8.53 -10.90
C ALA A 248 -7.80 -8.35 -11.20
N GLU A 249 -8.56 -9.42 -11.47
CA GLU A 249 -10.00 -9.39 -11.69
C GLU A 249 -10.78 -9.86 -10.45
N LYS A 250 -12.08 -9.52 -10.36
CA LYS A 250 -12.92 -9.89 -9.20
C LYS A 250 -13.22 -11.39 -9.08
N GLY A 251 -13.06 -12.17 -10.15
CA GLY A 251 -13.20 -13.62 -10.13
C GLY A 251 -14.57 -14.12 -9.62
N GLY A 252 -15.66 -13.39 -9.90
CA GLY A 252 -17.02 -13.74 -9.45
C GLY A 252 -17.41 -13.20 -8.06
N TYR A 253 -16.51 -12.56 -7.34
CA TYR A 253 -16.84 -11.88 -6.08
C TYR A 253 -17.46 -10.51 -6.34
N GLU A 254 -18.31 -10.06 -5.42
CA GLU A 254 -18.96 -8.75 -5.52
C GLU A 254 -17.92 -7.61 -5.41
N HIS A 255 -16.93 -7.77 -4.50
CA HIS A 255 -15.89 -6.79 -4.20
C HIS A 255 -14.49 -7.43 -4.22
N PHE A 256 -13.47 -6.65 -4.55
CA PHE A 256 -12.06 -7.08 -4.44
C PHE A 256 -11.71 -7.46 -3.01
N MET A 257 -12.14 -6.67 -2.02
CA MET A 257 -11.87 -6.98 -0.61
C MET A 257 -12.35 -8.37 -0.22
N LEU A 258 -13.57 -8.77 -0.63
CA LEU A 258 -14.07 -10.11 -0.32
C LEU A 258 -13.26 -11.21 -1.02
N LYS A 259 -12.89 -10.99 -2.29
CA LYS A 259 -12.00 -11.90 -3.01
C LYS A 259 -10.67 -12.05 -2.27
N GLU A 260 -10.04 -10.94 -1.89
CA GLU A 260 -8.74 -10.90 -1.22
C GLU A 260 -8.78 -11.55 0.17
N ILE A 261 -9.91 -11.41 0.91
CA ILE A 261 -10.15 -12.16 2.15
C ILE A 261 -10.18 -13.68 1.86
N HIS A 262 -10.86 -14.11 0.80
CA HIS A 262 -10.92 -15.52 0.41
C HIS A 262 -9.65 -16.06 -0.26
N GLU A 263 -8.76 -15.21 -0.74
CA GLU A 263 -7.45 -15.60 -1.27
C GLU A 263 -6.40 -15.86 -0.19
N GLN A 264 -6.65 -15.50 1.06
CA GLN A 264 -5.66 -15.64 2.15
C GLN A 264 -5.11 -17.05 2.33
N PRO A 265 -5.91 -18.15 2.24
CA PRO A 265 -5.36 -19.50 2.32
C PRO A 265 -4.29 -19.78 1.26
N ARG A 266 -4.54 -19.35 0.02
CA ARG A 266 -3.57 -19.49 -1.08
C ARG A 266 -2.35 -18.59 -0.88
N ALA A 267 -2.57 -17.32 -0.59
CA ALA A 267 -1.48 -16.35 -0.40
C ALA A 267 -0.54 -16.75 0.74
N VAL A 268 -1.08 -17.24 1.86
CA VAL A 268 -0.31 -17.76 2.99
C VAL A 268 0.49 -19.00 2.57
N ARG A 269 -0.12 -19.96 1.84
CA ARG A 269 0.57 -21.14 1.31
C ARG A 269 1.72 -20.77 0.38
N ASP A 270 1.47 -19.84 -0.54
CA ASP A 270 2.46 -19.39 -1.51
C ASP A 270 3.65 -18.70 -0.81
N THR A 271 3.38 -17.88 0.22
CA THR A 271 4.42 -17.23 1.03
C THR A 271 5.25 -18.26 1.80
N ILE A 272 4.64 -19.23 2.47
CA ILE A 272 5.35 -20.30 3.18
C ILE A 272 6.20 -21.11 2.20
N GLY A 273 5.61 -21.57 1.08
CA GLY A 273 6.27 -22.39 0.08
C GLY A 273 7.44 -21.71 -0.63
N ALA A 274 7.50 -20.38 -0.64
CA ALA A 274 8.64 -19.64 -1.15
C ALA A 274 9.90 -19.83 -0.29
N TYR A 275 9.74 -19.96 1.03
CA TYR A 275 10.83 -19.96 2.00
C TYR A 275 10.98 -21.25 2.79
N VAL A 276 10.06 -22.19 2.72
CA VAL A 276 10.19 -23.51 3.33
C VAL A 276 10.53 -24.53 2.27
N LYS A 277 11.73 -25.13 2.38
CA LYS A 277 12.24 -26.16 1.48
C LYS A 277 12.65 -27.38 2.30
N GLU A 278 12.06 -28.54 2.00
CA GLU A 278 12.38 -29.80 2.69
C GLU A 278 12.28 -29.70 4.23
N GLY A 279 11.25 -28.97 4.72
CA GLY A 279 11.01 -28.78 6.16
C GLY A 279 11.97 -27.82 6.86
N LYS A 280 12.73 -27.02 6.11
CA LYS A 280 13.65 -25.99 6.63
C LYS A 280 13.39 -24.64 6.01
N ILE A 281 13.69 -23.58 6.75
CA ILE A 281 13.63 -22.22 6.23
C ILE A 281 14.86 -21.93 5.38
N ASP A 282 14.63 -21.42 4.18
CA ASP A 282 15.67 -21.04 3.22
C ASP A 282 15.53 -19.55 2.85
N PHE A 283 16.42 -18.72 3.38
CA PHE A 283 16.50 -17.28 3.10
C PHE A 283 17.57 -16.93 2.05
N THR A 284 18.08 -17.92 1.30
CA THR A 284 19.15 -17.67 0.32
C THR A 284 18.80 -16.55 -0.68
N GLU A 285 17.56 -16.53 -1.18
CA GLU A 285 17.11 -15.51 -2.13
C GLU A 285 16.88 -14.13 -1.49
N THR A 286 16.75 -14.05 -0.17
CA THR A 286 16.56 -12.76 0.54
C THR A 286 17.87 -12.00 0.72
N GLY A 287 19.01 -12.67 0.63
CA GLY A 287 20.33 -12.16 0.98
C GLY A 287 20.60 -12.13 2.50
N LEU A 288 19.62 -12.42 3.35
CA LEU A 288 19.76 -12.49 4.80
C LEU A 288 20.39 -13.85 5.18
N THR A 289 21.60 -13.82 5.72
CA THR A 289 22.35 -15.04 6.07
C THR A 289 22.21 -15.39 7.56
N ASP A 290 22.52 -16.63 7.91
CA ASP A 290 22.57 -17.06 9.32
C ASP A 290 23.58 -16.24 10.15
N GLU A 291 24.69 -15.81 9.54
CA GLU A 291 25.66 -14.95 10.22
C GLU A 291 25.07 -13.60 10.62
N ASN A 292 24.16 -13.05 9.79
CA ASN A 292 23.46 -11.80 10.12
C ASN A 292 22.50 -11.95 11.30
N LEU A 293 21.95 -13.14 11.52
CA LEU A 293 20.99 -13.43 12.60
C LEU A 293 21.68 -13.86 13.90
N LYS A 294 22.86 -14.49 13.80
CA LYS A 294 23.57 -15.10 14.93
C LYS A 294 23.88 -14.10 16.06
N ASP A 295 24.42 -12.94 15.68
CA ASP A 295 24.86 -11.91 16.62
C ASP A 295 23.83 -10.79 16.81
N LEU A 296 22.59 -11.03 16.36
CA LEU A 296 21.51 -10.05 16.43
C LEU A 296 21.10 -9.78 17.88
N GLU A 297 21.24 -8.53 18.32
CA GLU A 297 20.92 -8.10 19.68
C GLU A 297 19.53 -7.45 19.79
N ARG A 298 19.03 -6.86 18.69
CA ARG A 298 17.73 -6.16 18.66
C ARG A 298 17.17 -6.07 17.25
N ILE A 299 15.85 -6.09 17.16
CA ILE A 299 15.10 -5.78 15.93
C ILE A 299 14.27 -4.52 16.14
N TYR A 300 14.27 -3.64 15.14
CA TYR A 300 13.36 -2.50 15.04
C TYR A 300 12.39 -2.75 13.88
N ILE A 301 11.10 -2.91 14.15
CA ILE A 301 10.08 -3.07 13.11
C ILE A 301 9.42 -1.72 12.90
N VAL A 302 9.52 -1.19 11.68
CA VAL A 302 9.03 0.15 11.35
C VAL A 302 8.08 0.09 10.17
N ALA A 303 6.86 0.60 10.35
CA ALA A 303 5.80 0.49 9.37
C ALA A 303 4.68 1.52 9.57
N CYS A 304 3.66 1.49 8.69
CA CYS A 304 2.46 2.30 8.76
C CYS A 304 1.20 1.44 8.72
N GLY A 305 0.12 1.87 9.40
CA GLY A 305 -1.21 1.26 9.30
C GLY A 305 -1.22 -0.23 9.68
N SER A 306 -1.85 -1.07 8.84
CA SER A 306 -1.92 -2.52 9.07
C SER A 306 -0.54 -3.19 9.18
N ALA A 307 0.45 -2.70 8.43
CA ALA A 307 1.82 -3.22 8.53
C ALA A 307 2.47 -2.89 9.90
N TYR A 308 2.12 -1.77 10.53
CA TYR A 308 2.52 -1.48 11.90
C TYR A 308 1.89 -2.50 12.89
N HIS A 309 0.63 -2.89 12.68
CA HIS A 309 -0.01 -3.92 13.49
C HIS A 309 0.62 -5.31 13.28
N VAL A 310 1.09 -5.62 12.06
CA VAL A 310 1.96 -6.80 11.84
C VAL A 310 3.21 -6.72 12.70
N GLY A 311 3.85 -5.56 12.76
CA GLY A 311 5.00 -5.32 13.63
C GLY A 311 4.69 -5.57 15.11
N MET A 312 3.50 -5.14 15.57
CA MET A 312 3.05 -5.39 16.96
C MET A 312 2.90 -6.89 17.26
N VAL A 313 2.38 -7.68 16.31
CA VAL A 313 2.35 -9.15 16.42
C VAL A 313 3.77 -9.71 16.35
N GLY A 314 4.56 -9.27 15.38
CA GLY A 314 5.95 -9.70 15.19
C GLY A 314 6.80 -9.49 16.44
N LYS A 315 6.56 -8.41 17.19
CA LYS A 315 7.21 -8.19 18.49
C LYS A 315 6.99 -9.36 19.43
N TYR A 316 5.73 -9.72 19.70
CA TYR A 316 5.42 -10.85 20.61
C TYR A 316 6.05 -12.15 20.13
N VAL A 317 5.92 -12.44 18.83
CA VAL A 317 6.41 -13.69 18.24
C VAL A 317 7.93 -13.79 18.29
N ILE A 318 8.64 -12.74 17.91
CA ILE A 318 10.11 -12.75 17.86
C ILE A 318 10.71 -12.74 19.26
N GLU A 319 10.16 -11.94 20.19
CA GLU A 319 10.63 -11.90 21.57
C GLU A 319 10.48 -13.26 22.26
N GLU A 320 9.35 -13.96 22.06
CA GLU A 320 9.07 -15.24 22.69
C GLU A 320 9.80 -16.42 22.06
N ILE A 321 9.88 -16.47 20.72
CA ILE A 321 10.50 -17.62 20.02
C ILE A 321 12.03 -17.45 19.94
N ALA A 322 12.53 -16.26 19.64
CA ALA A 322 13.95 -16.02 19.34
C ALA A 322 14.74 -15.37 20.47
N ASP A 323 14.10 -14.96 21.55
CA ASP A 323 14.70 -14.23 22.68
C ASP A 323 15.50 -12.99 22.18
N VAL A 324 14.93 -12.28 21.21
CA VAL A 324 15.51 -11.03 20.66
C VAL A 324 14.57 -9.88 20.96
N PRO A 325 14.99 -8.86 21.71
CA PRO A 325 14.19 -7.68 21.99
C PRO A 325 13.74 -6.97 20.73
N VAL A 326 12.46 -6.59 20.65
CA VAL A 326 11.86 -5.92 19.48
C VAL A 326 11.25 -4.57 19.89
N GLU A 327 11.62 -3.54 19.16
CA GLU A 327 10.98 -2.23 19.22
C GLU A 327 10.14 -2.02 17.97
N VAL A 328 8.87 -1.62 18.14
CA VAL A 328 7.96 -1.36 17.02
C VAL A 328 7.62 0.11 17.00
N ASP A 329 7.73 0.74 15.82
CA ASP A 329 7.50 2.18 15.70
C ASP A 329 6.69 2.52 14.43
N LEU A 330 5.92 3.59 14.50
CA LEU A 330 5.31 4.21 13.33
C LEU A 330 6.40 4.88 12.48
N ALA A 331 6.40 4.61 11.18
CA ALA A 331 7.44 5.14 10.29
C ALA A 331 7.46 6.68 10.29
N SER A 332 6.31 7.34 10.37
CA SER A 332 6.19 8.79 10.50
C SER A 332 6.89 9.34 11.75
N GLU A 333 6.82 8.62 12.87
CA GLU A 333 7.45 9.05 14.12
C GLU A 333 8.93 8.66 14.18
N PHE A 334 9.27 7.46 13.72
CA PHE A 334 10.63 6.94 13.70
C PHE A 334 11.61 7.89 13.01
N ARG A 335 11.22 8.44 11.86
CA ARG A 335 12.09 9.34 11.07
C ARG A 335 12.41 10.67 11.78
N TYR A 336 11.56 11.15 12.69
CA TYR A 336 11.72 12.46 13.34
C TYR A 336 12.17 12.39 14.80
N ARG A 337 11.90 11.30 15.52
CA ARG A 337 12.24 11.18 16.94
C ARG A 337 13.73 10.92 17.23
N ASN A 338 14.57 10.81 16.19
CA ASN A 338 15.99 10.50 16.32
C ASN A 338 16.24 9.16 17.08
N PRO A 339 15.82 8.01 16.54
CA PRO A 339 15.87 6.72 17.23
C PRO A 339 17.30 6.34 17.62
N LYS A 340 17.46 5.72 18.78
CA LYS A 340 18.76 5.26 19.29
C LYS A 340 18.99 3.83 18.82
N LEU A 341 19.48 3.68 17.60
CA LEU A 341 19.78 2.39 17.03
C LEU A 341 21.08 1.83 17.62
N VAL A 342 21.03 0.57 18.08
CA VAL A 342 22.20 -0.13 18.61
C VAL A 342 22.94 -0.86 17.49
N LYS A 343 24.23 -1.11 17.67
CA LYS A 343 24.99 -1.99 16.78
C LYS A 343 24.43 -3.42 16.87
N ASN A 344 24.70 -4.25 15.88
CA ASN A 344 24.19 -5.62 15.81
C ASN A 344 22.66 -5.68 15.86
N SER A 345 21.98 -4.69 15.28
CA SER A 345 20.52 -4.69 15.13
C SER A 345 20.11 -4.78 13.67
N LEU A 346 18.86 -5.14 13.45
CA LEU A 346 18.22 -5.19 12.15
C LEU A 346 17.01 -4.26 12.16
N VAL A 347 16.88 -3.39 11.18
CA VAL A 347 15.65 -2.64 10.94
C VAL A 347 14.81 -3.40 9.92
N VAL A 348 13.59 -3.75 10.29
CA VAL A 348 12.63 -4.44 9.43
C VAL A 348 11.58 -3.42 8.98
N ILE A 349 11.56 -3.12 7.69
CA ILE A 349 10.58 -2.22 7.08
C ILE A 349 9.49 -3.06 6.44
N VAL A 350 8.26 -2.93 6.94
CA VAL A 350 7.12 -3.68 6.43
C VAL A 350 6.22 -2.77 5.60
N SER A 351 5.98 -3.13 4.33
CA SER A 351 5.12 -2.35 3.43
C SER A 351 4.57 -3.22 2.31
N GLN A 352 3.25 -3.28 2.15
CA GLN A 352 2.63 -4.05 1.06
C GLN A 352 3.09 -3.53 -0.31
N SER A 353 3.01 -2.23 -0.55
CA SER A 353 3.38 -1.62 -1.83
C SER A 353 4.90 -1.44 -2.03
N GLY A 354 5.66 -1.39 -0.93
CA GLY A 354 7.06 -1.02 -0.96
C GLY A 354 7.34 0.41 -1.43
N GLU A 355 6.31 1.29 -1.44
CA GLU A 355 6.37 2.67 -1.92
C GLU A 355 5.87 3.69 -0.86
N THR A 356 5.65 3.26 0.38
CA THR A 356 5.20 4.15 1.47
C THR A 356 6.29 5.16 1.81
N ALA A 357 5.98 6.46 1.68
CA ALA A 357 6.97 7.53 1.82
C ALA A 357 7.69 7.53 3.18
N ASP A 358 6.93 7.45 4.27
CA ASP A 358 7.50 7.43 5.62
C ASP A 358 8.36 6.18 5.87
N SER A 359 7.90 5.01 5.39
CA SER A 359 8.67 3.76 5.50
C SER A 359 9.98 3.81 4.72
N LEU A 360 9.97 4.41 3.52
CA LEU A 360 11.16 4.62 2.71
C LEU A 360 12.14 5.60 3.37
N ALA A 361 11.63 6.67 3.98
CA ALA A 361 12.46 7.61 4.74
C ALA A 361 13.07 6.96 5.99
N ALA A 362 12.31 6.11 6.70
CA ALA A 362 12.83 5.35 7.85
C ALA A 362 13.93 4.36 7.43
N LEU A 363 13.76 3.67 6.29
CA LEU A 363 14.80 2.82 5.69
C LEU A 363 16.10 3.60 5.46
N ARG A 364 16.01 4.72 4.77
CA ARG A 364 17.18 5.58 4.46
C ARG A 364 17.87 6.07 5.72
N LEU A 365 17.10 6.48 6.73
CA LEU A 365 17.64 6.89 8.04
C LEU A 365 18.41 5.75 8.72
N ALA A 366 17.92 4.51 8.68
CA ALA A 366 18.62 3.35 9.24
C ALA A 366 19.94 3.09 8.50
N LYS A 367 19.92 3.13 7.16
CA LYS A 367 21.13 2.95 6.33
C LYS A 367 22.17 4.06 6.54
N GLU A 368 21.77 5.32 6.65
CA GLU A 368 22.66 6.45 6.98
C GLU A 368 23.37 6.24 8.33
N ARG A 369 22.76 5.49 9.25
CA ARG A 369 23.36 5.13 10.54
C ARG A 369 24.14 3.82 10.53
N GLY A 370 24.28 3.19 9.36
CA GLY A 370 25.03 1.96 9.19
C GLY A 370 24.34 0.73 9.79
N ILE A 371 23.00 0.75 9.95
CA ILE A 371 22.21 -0.38 10.42
C ILE A 371 21.59 -1.08 9.19
N PRO A 372 21.76 -2.41 9.04
CA PRO A 372 21.20 -3.15 7.93
C PRO A 372 19.66 -3.15 7.96
N VAL A 373 19.06 -3.20 6.78
CA VAL A 373 17.61 -3.11 6.60
C VAL A 373 17.10 -4.34 5.84
N LEU A 374 16.10 -5.02 6.42
CA LEU A 374 15.27 -6.03 5.77
C LEU A 374 13.95 -5.38 5.31
N GLY A 375 13.71 -5.35 4.00
CA GLY A 375 12.42 -4.98 3.44
C GLY A 375 11.49 -6.19 3.35
N VAL A 376 10.32 -6.11 3.99
CA VAL A 376 9.23 -7.09 3.85
C VAL A 376 8.16 -6.46 2.95
N VAL A 377 8.11 -6.88 1.70
CA VAL A 377 7.29 -6.22 0.66
C VAL A 377 6.57 -7.23 -0.23
N ASN A 378 5.45 -6.81 -0.84
CA ASN A 378 4.73 -7.65 -1.80
C ASN A 378 5.08 -7.31 -3.26
N VAL A 379 5.39 -6.04 -3.55
CA VAL A 379 5.64 -5.59 -4.93
C VAL A 379 7.12 -5.74 -5.27
N VAL A 380 7.40 -6.65 -6.21
CA VAL A 380 8.76 -6.89 -6.72
C VAL A 380 9.29 -5.63 -7.41
N GLY A 381 10.53 -5.26 -7.11
CA GLY A 381 11.18 -4.09 -7.69
C GLY A 381 10.68 -2.74 -7.15
N SER A 382 9.89 -2.72 -6.08
CA SER A 382 9.50 -1.49 -5.39
C SER A 382 10.69 -0.72 -4.82
N SER A 383 10.50 0.55 -4.45
CA SER A 383 11.58 1.39 -3.95
C SER A 383 12.20 0.83 -2.66
N ILE A 384 11.38 0.34 -1.71
CA ILE A 384 11.87 -0.31 -0.49
C ILE A 384 12.66 -1.58 -0.85
N ALA A 385 12.17 -2.42 -1.80
CA ALA A 385 12.90 -3.61 -2.22
C ALA A 385 14.28 -3.29 -2.80
N ARG A 386 14.37 -2.25 -3.63
CA ARG A 386 15.64 -1.88 -4.27
C ARG A 386 16.64 -1.21 -3.33
N GLU A 387 16.16 -0.52 -2.30
CA GLU A 387 17.01 0.22 -1.36
C GLU A 387 17.36 -0.58 -0.10
N SER A 388 16.66 -1.68 0.20
CA SER A 388 16.96 -2.57 1.32
C SER A 388 18.24 -3.38 1.10
N ASP A 389 18.90 -3.79 2.17
CA ASP A 389 20.06 -4.69 2.13
C ASP A 389 19.62 -6.14 1.94
N TYR A 390 18.47 -6.51 2.52
CA TYR A 390 17.82 -7.81 2.41
C TYR A 390 16.36 -7.63 2.04
N VAL A 391 15.78 -8.55 1.26
CA VAL A 391 14.38 -8.45 0.83
C VAL A 391 13.65 -9.77 1.02
N LEU A 392 12.54 -9.73 1.74
CA LEU A 392 11.60 -10.82 1.87
C LEU A 392 10.30 -10.46 1.15
N TYR A 393 10.00 -11.14 0.04
CA TYR A 393 8.76 -10.95 -0.71
C TYR A 393 7.64 -11.80 -0.12
N THR A 394 6.45 -11.22 0.00
CA THR A 394 5.29 -11.91 0.61
C THR A 394 4.46 -12.73 -0.39
N TYR A 395 4.70 -12.61 -1.67
CA TYR A 395 4.03 -13.38 -2.75
C TYR A 395 2.49 -13.42 -2.66
N ALA A 396 1.88 -12.40 -2.06
CA ALA A 396 0.42 -12.33 -1.91
C ALA A 396 -0.34 -12.11 -3.24
N GLY A 397 0.39 -11.85 -4.33
CA GLY A 397 -0.19 -11.39 -5.58
C GLY A 397 -0.74 -9.96 -5.50
N PRO A 398 -1.42 -9.45 -6.54
CA PRO A 398 -1.97 -8.10 -6.54
C PRO A 398 -3.08 -7.96 -5.49
N GLU A 399 -3.01 -6.91 -4.67
CA GLU A 399 -4.04 -6.51 -3.71
C GLU A 399 -4.60 -5.15 -4.12
N ILE A 400 -5.88 -5.12 -4.54
CA ILE A 400 -6.51 -3.98 -5.21
C ILE A 400 -7.37 -3.16 -4.25
N SER A 401 -8.11 -3.84 -3.33
CA SER A 401 -8.89 -3.15 -2.30
C SER A 401 -8.00 -2.23 -1.49
N VAL A 402 -8.47 -1.02 -1.19
CA VAL A 402 -7.70 -0.02 -0.44
C VAL A 402 -7.38 -0.55 0.96
N ALA A 403 -8.36 -1.12 1.65
CA ALA A 403 -8.13 -1.74 2.95
C ALA A 403 -7.36 -3.06 2.78
N THR A 404 -6.23 -3.17 3.42
CA THR A 404 -5.34 -4.35 3.38
C THR A 404 -5.97 -5.54 4.11
N THR A 405 -5.90 -6.73 3.50
CA THR A 405 -6.37 -8.01 4.06
C THR A 405 -5.36 -9.13 3.87
N LYS A 406 -5.20 -9.67 2.67
CA LYS A 406 -4.27 -10.79 2.41
C LYS A 406 -2.81 -10.42 2.60
N ALA A 407 -2.43 -9.17 2.31
CA ALA A 407 -1.07 -8.72 2.54
C ALA A 407 -0.73 -8.70 4.05
N TYR A 408 -1.68 -8.35 4.92
CA TYR A 408 -1.50 -8.46 6.37
C TYR A 408 -1.16 -9.91 6.77
N SER A 409 -1.95 -10.89 6.31
CA SER A 409 -1.74 -12.31 6.64
C SER A 409 -0.40 -12.84 6.12
N THR A 410 0.01 -12.45 4.90
CA THR A 410 1.31 -12.87 4.37
C THR A 410 2.50 -12.18 5.04
N GLN A 411 2.34 -10.96 5.50
CA GLN A 411 3.34 -10.26 6.32
C GLN A 411 3.50 -10.90 7.71
N LEU A 412 2.42 -11.45 8.29
CA LEU A 412 2.53 -12.26 9.53
C LEU A 412 3.42 -13.49 9.31
N ILE A 413 3.24 -14.20 8.19
CA ILE A 413 4.10 -15.35 7.84
C ILE A 413 5.57 -14.92 7.76
N ALA A 414 5.87 -13.75 7.17
CA ALA A 414 7.22 -13.22 7.14
C ALA A 414 7.81 -13.02 8.55
N MET A 415 7.01 -12.52 9.50
CA MET A 415 7.44 -12.39 10.90
C MET A 415 7.68 -13.75 11.57
N TYR A 416 6.83 -14.74 11.30
CA TYR A 416 7.00 -16.10 11.84
C TYR A 416 8.26 -16.77 11.30
N LEU A 417 8.50 -16.69 9.99
CA LEU A 417 9.70 -17.22 9.34
C LEU A 417 10.97 -16.58 9.94
N LEU A 418 10.97 -15.25 10.09
CA LEU A 418 12.09 -14.53 10.69
C LEU A 418 12.35 -14.95 12.14
N ALA A 419 11.28 -15.10 12.95
CA ALA A 419 11.38 -15.52 14.33
C ALA A 419 11.96 -16.95 14.48
N ILE A 420 11.43 -17.90 13.69
CA ILE A 420 11.87 -19.31 13.73
C ILE A 420 13.33 -19.43 13.28
N GLN A 421 13.69 -18.78 12.16
CA GLN A 421 15.07 -18.82 11.65
C GLN A 421 16.05 -18.18 12.64
N ALA A 422 15.72 -17.02 13.19
CA ALA A 422 16.56 -16.36 14.20
C ALA A 422 16.73 -17.22 15.44
N ALA A 423 15.66 -17.86 15.92
CA ALA A 423 15.69 -18.73 17.09
C ALA A 423 16.58 -19.98 16.87
N GLN A 424 16.47 -20.62 15.71
CA GLN A 424 17.28 -21.80 15.34
C GLN A 424 18.77 -21.41 15.23
N VAL A 425 19.08 -20.34 14.51
CA VAL A 425 20.46 -19.88 14.31
C VAL A 425 21.12 -19.46 15.63
N LYS A 426 20.37 -18.84 16.53
CA LYS A 426 20.86 -18.46 17.86
C LYS A 426 20.90 -19.62 18.85
N GLY A 427 20.35 -20.79 18.49
CA GLY A 427 20.28 -21.94 19.36
C GLY A 427 19.29 -21.79 20.54
N VAL A 428 18.30 -20.91 20.40
CA VAL A 428 17.20 -20.73 21.39
C VAL A 428 16.23 -21.90 21.30
N ILE A 429 15.97 -22.39 20.10
CA ILE A 429 15.20 -23.62 19.85
C ILE A 429 16.08 -24.65 19.15
N ASP A 430 15.79 -25.93 19.39
CA ASP A 430 16.45 -27.04 18.69
C ASP A 430 15.75 -27.35 17.35
N ASP A 431 16.37 -28.26 16.57
CA ASP A 431 15.86 -28.64 15.25
C ASP A 431 14.45 -29.28 15.34
N ALA A 432 14.16 -30.01 16.41
CA ALA A 432 12.84 -30.64 16.59
C ALA A 432 11.74 -29.58 16.79
N ARG A 433 12.00 -28.59 17.64
CA ARG A 433 11.04 -27.49 17.85
C ARG A 433 10.89 -26.63 16.61
N CYS A 434 11.96 -26.42 15.86
CA CYS A 434 11.91 -25.73 14.57
C CYS A 434 10.98 -26.47 13.58
N GLU A 435 11.16 -27.79 13.44
CA GLU A 435 10.31 -28.63 12.57
C GLU A 435 8.85 -28.63 13.02
N GLU A 436 8.56 -28.67 14.31
CA GLU A 436 7.20 -28.56 14.86
C GLU A 436 6.55 -27.23 14.46
N LEU A 437 7.26 -26.11 14.64
CA LEU A 437 6.74 -24.78 14.31
C LEU A 437 6.51 -24.61 12.80
N ILE A 438 7.42 -25.11 11.95
CA ILE A 438 7.26 -25.09 10.49
C ILE A 438 6.04 -25.93 10.09
N THR A 439 5.95 -27.16 10.59
CA THR A 439 4.82 -28.06 10.30
C THR A 439 3.48 -27.42 10.70
N GLU A 440 3.43 -26.81 11.87
CA GLU A 440 2.23 -26.12 12.34
C GLU A 440 1.89 -24.90 11.46
N MET A 441 2.88 -24.11 11.05
CA MET A 441 2.69 -22.98 10.14
C MET A 441 2.14 -23.44 8.77
N GLU A 442 2.58 -24.58 8.25
CA GLU A 442 2.07 -25.17 6.99
C GLU A 442 0.59 -25.58 7.09
N THR A 443 0.02 -25.73 8.31
CA THR A 443 -1.41 -26.01 8.48
C THR A 443 -2.28 -24.76 8.45
N LEU A 444 -1.71 -23.56 8.55
CA LEU A 444 -2.45 -22.30 8.63
C LEU A 444 -3.38 -22.06 7.44
N PRO A 445 -3.00 -22.36 6.18
CA PRO A 445 -3.91 -22.19 5.04
C PRO A 445 -5.25 -22.90 5.23
N ASP A 446 -5.23 -24.15 5.69
CA ASP A 446 -6.43 -24.95 5.88
C ASP A 446 -7.25 -24.47 7.09
N LYS A 447 -6.58 -23.99 8.14
CA LYS A 447 -7.24 -23.37 9.30
C LYS A 447 -7.90 -22.04 8.95
N ILE A 448 -7.27 -21.22 8.13
CA ILE A 448 -7.86 -19.98 7.58
C ILE A 448 -9.08 -20.33 6.72
N GLN A 449 -8.99 -21.33 5.83
CA GLN A 449 -10.12 -21.76 5.02
C GLN A 449 -11.29 -22.20 5.90
N LYS A 450 -11.04 -23.01 6.93
CA LYS A 450 -12.07 -23.44 7.87
C LYS A 450 -12.74 -22.27 8.60
N THR A 451 -12.00 -21.20 8.89
CA THR A 451 -12.57 -19.98 9.48
C THR A 451 -13.44 -19.22 8.48
N LEU A 452 -13.05 -19.18 7.20
CA LEU A 452 -13.82 -18.57 6.12
C LEU A 452 -15.14 -19.32 5.84
N ASP A 453 -15.17 -20.62 6.09
CA ASP A 453 -16.38 -21.45 5.87
C ASP A 453 -17.52 -21.11 6.84
N ASP A 454 -17.24 -20.46 7.98
CA ASP A 454 -18.24 -20.01 8.99
C ASP A 454 -18.68 -18.53 8.81
N LYS A 455 -18.48 -17.97 7.63
CA LYS A 455 -18.75 -16.54 7.33
C LYS A 455 -20.19 -16.10 7.52
N GLU A 456 -21.18 -16.97 7.29
CA GLU A 456 -22.60 -16.63 7.40
C GLU A 456 -22.98 -16.17 8.81
N ARG A 457 -22.40 -16.77 9.84
CA ARG A 457 -22.60 -16.34 11.24
C ARG A 457 -22.12 -14.92 11.47
N ILE A 458 -20.93 -14.59 10.92
CA ILE A 458 -20.36 -13.25 11.02
C ILE A 458 -21.17 -12.24 10.22
N GLN A 459 -21.63 -12.62 9.02
CA GLN A 459 -22.51 -11.79 8.19
C GLN A 459 -23.83 -11.45 8.92
N TRP A 460 -24.45 -12.45 9.53
CA TRP A 460 -25.66 -12.25 10.33
C TRP A 460 -25.42 -11.29 11.50
N PHE A 461 -24.33 -11.48 12.24
CA PHE A 461 -23.93 -10.59 13.32
C PHE A 461 -23.69 -9.16 12.83
N ALA A 462 -22.90 -8.99 11.81
CA ALA A 462 -22.56 -7.70 11.21
C ALA A 462 -23.82 -6.90 10.77
N SER A 463 -24.83 -7.58 10.25
CA SER A 463 -26.08 -6.93 9.81
C SER A 463 -26.83 -6.25 10.97
N LYS A 464 -26.73 -6.79 12.19
CA LYS A 464 -27.34 -6.21 13.41
C LYS A 464 -26.62 -4.95 13.89
N TYR A 465 -25.31 -4.89 13.69
CA TYR A 465 -24.47 -3.82 14.23
C TYR A 465 -24.02 -2.80 13.17
N ALA A 466 -24.56 -2.88 11.96
CA ALA A 466 -24.26 -1.95 10.88
C ALA A 466 -24.49 -0.47 11.24
N ASN A 467 -25.40 -0.20 12.20
CA ASN A 467 -25.70 1.16 12.67
C ASN A 467 -25.09 1.50 14.03
N ALA A 468 -24.14 0.70 14.54
CA ALA A 468 -23.40 1.05 15.75
C ALA A 468 -22.70 2.40 15.56
N LYS A 469 -22.67 3.22 16.62
CA LYS A 469 -21.96 4.51 16.59
C LYS A 469 -20.48 4.31 16.89
N ASP A 470 -20.22 3.49 17.91
CA ASP A 470 -18.89 3.19 18.42
C ASP A 470 -18.75 1.67 18.59
N VAL A 471 -17.55 1.17 18.39
CA VAL A 471 -17.19 -0.24 18.62
C VAL A 471 -15.85 -0.30 19.33
N PHE A 472 -15.80 -1.00 20.45
CA PHE A 472 -14.55 -1.23 21.18
C PHE A 472 -14.03 -2.64 20.95
N PHE A 473 -12.73 -2.75 20.78
CA PHE A 473 -12.02 -4.01 20.71
C PHE A 473 -11.13 -4.14 21.95
N ILE A 474 -11.15 -5.30 22.59
CA ILE A 474 -10.33 -5.55 23.79
C ILE A 474 -9.61 -6.89 23.68
N GLY A 475 -8.36 -6.93 24.13
CA GLY A 475 -7.54 -8.13 24.17
C GLY A 475 -6.34 -7.95 25.09
N ARG A 476 -5.63 -9.03 25.37
CA ARG A 476 -4.37 -9.02 26.14
C ARG A 476 -3.24 -9.64 25.34
N GLY A 477 -2.00 -9.18 25.55
CA GLY A 477 -0.85 -9.71 24.80
C GLY A 477 -1.07 -9.58 23.30
N ILE A 478 -0.87 -10.68 22.58
CA ILE A 478 -1.03 -10.72 21.12
C ILE A 478 -2.49 -10.45 20.68
N ASP A 479 -3.49 -10.77 21.52
CA ASP A 479 -4.90 -10.48 21.26
C ASP A 479 -5.19 -8.97 21.22
N TYR A 480 -4.40 -8.15 21.92
CA TYR A 480 -4.46 -6.70 21.79
C TYR A 480 -3.95 -6.24 20.41
N ALA A 481 -2.88 -6.83 19.90
CA ALA A 481 -2.39 -6.53 18.55
C ALA A 481 -3.41 -6.93 17.47
N ILE A 482 -4.11 -8.06 17.64
CA ILE A 482 -5.24 -8.48 16.77
C ILE A 482 -6.38 -7.44 16.83
N SER A 483 -6.70 -6.99 18.04
CA SER A 483 -7.76 -6.00 18.30
C SER A 483 -7.48 -4.67 17.61
N LEU A 484 -6.21 -4.21 17.57
CA LEU A 484 -5.79 -3.00 16.84
C LEU A 484 -6.12 -3.09 15.34
N GLU A 485 -5.82 -4.23 14.72
CA GLU A 485 -6.10 -4.43 13.29
C GLU A 485 -7.61 -4.54 13.02
N GLY A 486 -8.36 -5.28 13.85
CA GLY A 486 -9.82 -5.37 13.75
C GLY A 486 -10.50 -3.99 13.85
N SER A 487 -10.06 -3.17 14.79
CA SER A 487 -10.51 -1.79 14.96
C SER A 487 -10.16 -0.92 13.74
N LEU A 488 -8.96 -1.07 13.17
CA LEU A 488 -8.57 -0.33 11.99
C LEU A 488 -9.46 -0.69 10.79
N LYS A 489 -9.71 -1.97 10.53
CA LYS A 489 -10.62 -2.41 9.44
C LYS A 489 -12.02 -1.83 9.62
N MET A 490 -12.55 -1.82 10.84
CA MET A 490 -13.85 -1.22 11.13
C MET A 490 -13.88 0.27 10.77
N LYS A 491 -12.88 1.06 11.17
CA LYS A 491 -12.77 2.49 10.86
C LYS A 491 -12.67 2.76 9.36
N GLU A 492 -11.78 2.04 8.68
CA GLU A 492 -11.43 2.31 7.28
C GLU A 492 -12.61 2.17 6.33
N ILE A 493 -13.40 1.13 6.49
CA ILE A 493 -14.40 0.74 5.48
C ILE A 493 -15.84 0.98 5.92
N SER A 494 -16.15 0.97 7.22
CA SER A 494 -17.52 1.20 7.72
C SER A 494 -17.75 2.63 8.20
N TYR A 495 -16.69 3.39 8.44
CA TYR A 495 -16.70 4.75 9.03
C TYR A 495 -17.30 4.79 10.44
N ILE A 496 -17.41 3.65 11.10
CA ILE A 496 -17.78 3.57 12.51
C ILE A 496 -16.54 3.93 13.34
N HIS A 497 -16.70 4.84 14.30
CA HIS A 497 -15.62 5.09 15.26
C HIS A 497 -15.32 3.81 16.04
N SER A 498 -14.06 3.45 16.08
CA SER A 498 -13.64 2.21 16.73
C SER A 498 -12.27 2.37 17.38
N GLU A 499 -12.11 1.83 18.58
CA GLU A 499 -10.84 1.84 19.29
C GLU A 499 -10.52 0.44 19.85
N ALA A 500 -9.23 0.17 19.96
CA ALA A 500 -8.74 -1.06 20.58
C ALA A 500 -7.95 -0.73 21.83
N TYR A 501 -8.20 -1.49 22.91
CA TYR A 501 -7.55 -1.31 24.20
C TYR A 501 -6.95 -2.62 24.69
N ALA A 502 -5.79 -2.52 25.34
CA ALA A 502 -5.34 -3.59 26.21
C ALA A 502 -6.40 -3.78 27.31
N ALA A 503 -7.00 -4.98 27.39
CA ALA A 503 -8.20 -5.21 28.20
C ALA A 503 -8.03 -4.82 29.69
N GLY A 504 -6.82 -5.00 30.24
CA GLY A 504 -6.52 -4.57 31.61
C GLY A 504 -6.49 -3.06 31.80
N GLU A 505 -6.21 -2.29 30.74
CA GLU A 505 -6.09 -0.82 30.78
C GLU A 505 -7.45 -0.11 30.81
N LEU A 506 -8.54 -0.78 30.42
CA LEU A 506 -9.90 -0.22 30.45
C LEU A 506 -10.24 0.46 31.78
N LYS A 507 -9.83 -0.13 32.92
CA LYS A 507 -10.11 0.36 34.27
C LYS A 507 -9.51 1.74 34.57
N HIS A 508 -8.47 2.11 33.80
CA HIS A 508 -7.70 3.34 34.02
C HIS A 508 -8.26 4.56 33.29
N GLY A 509 -9.53 4.48 32.84
CA GLY A 509 -10.24 5.61 32.27
C GLY A 509 -11.29 5.23 31.22
N THR A 510 -10.90 4.49 30.20
CA THR A 510 -11.70 4.26 28.99
C THR A 510 -12.97 3.44 29.21
N ILE A 511 -13.08 2.70 30.29
CA ILE A 511 -14.30 1.98 30.70
C ILE A 511 -15.48 2.95 30.94
N SER A 512 -15.21 4.24 31.16
CA SER A 512 -16.24 5.28 31.29
C SER A 512 -17.04 5.50 29.99
N LEU A 513 -16.54 5.02 28.85
CA LEU A 513 -17.20 5.10 27.55
C LEU A 513 -18.19 3.94 27.31
N ILE A 514 -18.20 2.94 28.20
CA ILE A 514 -19.10 1.79 28.06
C ILE A 514 -20.50 2.18 28.54
N GLU A 515 -21.44 2.16 27.62
CA GLU A 515 -22.86 2.46 27.81
C GLU A 515 -23.71 1.24 27.44
N ASP A 516 -25.00 1.27 27.79
CA ASP A 516 -25.94 0.22 27.47
C ASP A 516 -26.08 0.00 25.95
N GLY A 517 -25.90 -1.24 25.50
CA GLY A 517 -25.99 -1.64 24.10
C GLY A 517 -24.76 -1.32 23.23
N ILE A 518 -23.70 -0.69 23.76
CA ILE A 518 -22.47 -0.47 23.01
C ILE A 518 -21.81 -1.79 22.64
N LEU A 519 -21.31 -1.91 21.41
CA LEU A 519 -20.64 -3.12 20.96
C LEU A 519 -19.18 -3.19 21.46
N VAL A 520 -18.86 -4.27 22.15
CA VAL A 520 -17.49 -4.62 22.53
C VAL A 520 -17.12 -5.97 21.94
N VAL A 521 -15.99 -6.02 21.24
CA VAL A 521 -15.40 -7.26 20.70
C VAL A 521 -14.24 -7.66 21.60
N GLY A 522 -14.43 -8.76 22.33
CA GLY A 522 -13.39 -9.34 23.21
C GLY A 522 -12.64 -10.45 22.49
N VAL A 523 -11.34 -10.28 22.28
CA VAL A 523 -10.44 -11.30 21.71
C VAL A 523 -9.73 -12.03 22.84
N ALA A 524 -9.95 -13.34 22.95
CA ALA A 524 -9.48 -14.18 24.04
C ALA A 524 -8.96 -15.54 23.50
N THR A 525 -7.86 -15.49 22.74
CA THR A 525 -7.26 -16.68 22.12
C THR A 525 -6.05 -17.24 22.89
N GLN A 526 -5.44 -16.43 23.77
CA GLN A 526 -4.25 -16.79 24.50
C GLN A 526 -4.61 -17.60 25.76
N LYS A 527 -4.12 -18.84 25.82
CA LYS A 527 -4.48 -19.81 26.88
C LYS A 527 -4.23 -19.27 28.30
N ASP A 528 -3.07 -18.72 28.53
CA ASP A 528 -2.65 -18.24 29.88
C ASP A 528 -3.31 -16.90 30.26
N LEU A 529 -3.85 -16.18 29.30
CA LEU A 529 -4.52 -14.90 29.51
C LEU A 529 -6.04 -14.99 29.41
N PHE A 530 -6.59 -16.14 29.01
CA PHE A 530 -8.01 -16.36 28.76
C PHE A 530 -8.89 -15.89 29.91
N GLU A 531 -8.70 -16.45 31.12
CA GLU A 531 -9.50 -16.12 32.30
C GLU A 531 -9.40 -14.62 32.67
N LYS A 532 -8.23 -14.00 32.45
CA LYS A 532 -8.04 -12.57 32.71
C LYS A 532 -8.79 -11.72 31.70
N THR A 533 -8.82 -12.14 30.45
CA THR A 533 -9.58 -11.47 29.39
C THR A 533 -11.07 -11.62 29.64
N ILE A 534 -11.56 -12.82 29.96
CA ILE A 534 -12.97 -13.05 30.37
C ILE A 534 -13.36 -12.15 31.52
N SER A 535 -12.51 -11.99 32.54
CA SER A 535 -12.80 -11.08 33.66
C SER A 535 -13.01 -9.64 33.19
N ASN A 536 -12.22 -9.15 32.22
CA ASN A 536 -12.44 -7.83 31.66
C ASN A 536 -13.70 -7.75 30.76
N MET A 537 -14.04 -8.85 30.08
CA MET A 537 -15.30 -8.94 29.34
C MET A 537 -16.51 -8.86 30.27
N VAL A 538 -16.48 -9.52 31.44
CA VAL A 538 -17.51 -9.41 32.48
C VAL A 538 -17.65 -7.96 32.97
N GLU A 539 -16.56 -7.24 33.13
CA GLU A 539 -16.59 -5.84 33.58
C GLU A 539 -17.32 -4.91 32.61
N VAL A 540 -17.10 -5.05 31.29
CA VAL A 540 -17.82 -4.25 30.29
C VAL A 540 -19.26 -4.73 30.14
N LYS A 541 -19.51 -6.04 30.25
CA LYS A 541 -20.85 -6.63 30.22
C LYS A 541 -21.71 -6.11 31.37
N SER A 542 -21.15 -6.01 32.59
CA SER A 542 -21.86 -5.50 33.77
C SER A 542 -22.29 -4.03 33.67
N ARG A 543 -21.78 -3.31 32.65
CA ARG A 543 -22.14 -1.91 32.31
C ARG A 543 -23.08 -1.80 31.12
N GLY A 544 -23.64 -2.91 30.66
CA GLY A 544 -24.62 -2.94 29.59
C GLY A 544 -24.05 -3.13 28.18
N ALA A 545 -22.73 -3.38 28.02
CA ALA A 545 -22.18 -3.66 26.70
C ALA A 545 -22.82 -4.89 26.08
N TYR A 546 -23.06 -4.85 24.77
CA TYR A 546 -23.29 -6.05 23.99
C TYR A 546 -21.93 -6.63 23.58
N LEU A 547 -21.71 -7.88 23.90
CA LEU A 547 -20.38 -8.48 23.86
C LEU A 547 -20.27 -9.57 22.80
N MET A 548 -19.40 -9.38 21.83
CA MET A 548 -18.91 -10.43 20.94
C MET A 548 -17.61 -11.00 21.49
N GLY A 549 -17.56 -12.30 21.72
CA GLY A 549 -16.36 -13.02 22.14
C GLY A 549 -15.73 -13.77 20.96
N LEU A 550 -14.44 -13.56 20.70
CA LEU A 550 -13.65 -14.30 19.72
C LEU A 550 -12.60 -15.15 20.45
N THR A 551 -12.64 -16.46 20.24
CA THR A 551 -11.73 -17.39 20.91
C THR A 551 -11.44 -18.63 20.05
N THR A 552 -10.60 -19.54 20.53
CA THR A 552 -10.32 -20.82 19.88
C THR A 552 -11.32 -21.90 20.29
N TYR A 553 -11.49 -22.91 19.43
CA TYR A 553 -12.29 -24.09 19.78
C TYR A 553 -11.82 -24.73 21.08
N GLY A 554 -12.78 -25.12 21.92
CA GLY A 554 -12.54 -25.68 23.26
C GLY A 554 -12.84 -24.71 24.41
N ASN A 555 -12.79 -23.41 24.16
CA ASN A 555 -13.06 -22.36 25.17
C ASN A 555 -14.55 -21.97 25.18
N TYR A 556 -15.46 -22.99 25.29
CA TYR A 556 -16.91 -22.76 25.17
C TYR A 556 -17.51 -21.99 26.34
N ASN A 557 -16.83 -21.89 27.47
CA ASN A 557 -17.25 -21.09 28.63
C ASN A 557 -17.27 -19.57 28.33
N ILE A 558 -16.74 -19.10 27.21
CA ILE A 558 -16.90 -17.71 26.75
C ILE A 558 -18.39 -17.36 26.57
N GLU A 559 -19.25 -18.36 26.25
CA GLU A 559 -20.69 -18.17 26.03
C GLU A 559 -21.43 -17.81 27.35
N ASP A 560 -20.84 -18.07 28.50
CA ASP A 560 -21.40 -17.65 29.80
C ASP A 560 -21.34 -16.11 29.98
N THR A 561 -20.47 -15.45 29.21
CA THR A 561 -20.24 -13.99 29.28
C THR A 561 -20.63 -13.25 27.99
N ALA A 562 -20.27 -13.80 26.84
CA ALA A 562 -20.52 -13.16 25.54
C ALA A 562 -21.95 -13.37 25.05
N ASP A 563 -22.53 -12.34 24.43
CA ASP A 563 -23.84 -12.44 23.77
C ASP A 563 -23.76 -13.15 22.41
N PHE A 564 -22.59 -13.13 21.81
CA PHE A 564 -22.27 -13.81 20.57
C PHE A 564 -20.84 -14.32 20.60
N ALA A 565 -20.63 -15.60 20.36
CA ALA A 565 -19.31 -16.21 20.35
C ALA A 565 -18.89 -16.61 18.94
N VAL A 566 -17.64 -16.34 18.60
CA VAL A 566 -16.97 -16.76 17.36
C VAL A 566 -15.78 -17.63 17.72
N TYR A 567 -15.68 -18.78 17.08
CA TYR A 567 -14.61 -19.73 17.32
C TYR A 567 -13.71 -19.87 16.11
N VAL A 568 -12.41 -19.90 16.34
CA VAL A 568 -11.40 -20.18 15.30
C VAL A 568 -10.64 -21.47 15.64
N PRO A 569 -10.03 -22.13 14.64
CA PRO A 569 -9.23 -23.33 14.86
C PRO A 569 -8.08 -23.09 15.84
N ASN A 570 -7.78 -24.12 16.64
CA ASN A 570 -6.58 -24.13 17.46
C ASN A 570 -5.33 -24.17 16.57
N THR A 571 -4.31 -23.45 16.97
CA THR A 571 -2.98 -23.46 16.36
C THR A 571 -1.93 -23.18 17.43
N GLU A 572 -0.65 -23.19 17.09
CA GLU A 572 0.40 -22.68 17.97
C GLU A 572 0.04 -21.26 18.45
N GLU A 573 0.25 -20.98 19.71
CA GLU A 573 -0.22 -19.74 20.37
C GLU A 573 0.28 -18.49 19.64
N TYR A 574 1.50 -18.52 19.12
CA TYR A 574 2.10 -17.42 18.38
C TYR A 574 1.50 -17.21 16.98
N PHE A 575 0.79 -18.20 16.44
CA PHE A 575 0.20 -18.14 15.10
C PHE A 575 -1.31 -17.84 15.11
N THR A 576 -1.91 -17.71 16.27
CA THR A 576 -3.36 -17.48 16.43
C THR A 576 -3.87 -16.24 15.69
N THR A 577 -3.00 -15.22 15.52
CA THR A 577 -3.35 -14.02 14.75
C THR A 577 -3.79 -14.36 13.33
N SER A 578 -3.14 -15.33 12.67
CA SER A 578 -3.45 -15.72 11.29
C SER A 578 -4.87 -16.25 11.11
N VAL A 579 -5.46 -16.84 12.12
CA VAL A 579 -6.84 -17.34 12.09
C VAL A 579 -7.83 -16.35 12.71
N ALA A 580 -7.44 -15.67 13.78
CA ALA A 580 -8.33 -14.76 14.53
C ALA A 580 -8.62 -13.44 13.80
N ILE A 581 -7.75 -13.01 12.90
CA ILE A 581 -7.99 -11.79 12.12
C ILE A 581 -9.11 -11.97 11.07
N ILE A 582 -9.33 -13.18 10.56
CA ILE A 582 -10.29 -13.47 9.51
C ILE A 582 -11.73 -13.06 9.88
N PRO A 583 -12.28 -13.46 11.06
CA PRO A 583 -13.60 -13.01 11.48
C PRO A 583 -13.72 -11.49 11.59
N LEU A 584 -12.66 -10.80 12.02
CA LEU A 584 -12.66 -9.34 12.18
C LEU A 584 -12.64 -8.61 10.83
N GLN A 585 -11.90 -9.12 9.84
CA GLN A 585 -11.94 -8.62 8.47
C GLN A 585 -13.33 -8.82 7.84
N LEU A 586 -13.92 -10.01 7.99
CA LEU A 586 -15.28 -10.31 7.51
C LEU A 586 -16.33 -9.42 8.20
N MET A 587 -16.19 -9.19 9.52
CA MET A 587 -17.08 -8.30 10.26
C MET A 587 -17.04 -6.88 9.69
N GLY A 588 -15.86 -6.30 9.53
CA GLY A 588 -15.70 -4.98 8.92
C GLY A 588 -16.30 -4.91 7.51
N TYR A 589 -16.04 -5.92 6.69
CA TYR A 589 -16.58 -6.04 5.34
C TYR A 589 -18.13 -6.07 5.34
N TYR A 590 -18.76 -6.99 6.08
CA TYR A 590 -20.20 -7.15 6.06
C TYR A 590 -20.96 -5.97 6.72
N VAL A 591 -20.39 -5.34 7.76
CA VAL A 591 -20.92 -4.09 8.31
C VAL A 591 -20.97 -3.01 7.23
N SER A 592 -19.90 -2.88 6.44
CA SER A 592 -19.81 -1.86 5.40
C SER A 592 -20.77 -2.12 4.24
N VAL A 593 -20.88 -3.37 3.82
CA VAL A 593 -21.86 -3.79 2.78
C VAL A 593 -23.30 -3.54 3.25
N ALA A 594 -23.63 -3.87 4.49
CA ALA A 594 -24.95 -3.61 5.08
C ALA A 594 -25.30 -2.11 5.14
N LYS A 595 -24.29 -1.24 5.21
CA LYS A 595 -24.43 0.23 5.11
C LYS A 595 -24.48 0.75 3.67
N GLY A 596 -24.31 -0.11 2.65
CA GLY A 596 -24.24 0.29 1.26
C GLY A 596 -22.98 1.09 0.89
N LEU A 597 -21.87 0.85 1.57
CA LEU A 597 -20.61 1.56 1.36
C LEU A 597 -19.74 0.85 0.32
N ASP A 598 -18.90 1.61 -0.39
CA ASP A 598 -17.90 1.07 -1.30
C ASP A 598 -16.69 0.57 -0.49
N VAL A 599 -16.61 -0.74 -0.29
CA VAL A 599 -15.57 -1.38 0.54
C VAL A 599 -14.21 -1.44 -0.16
N ASP A 600 -14.19 -1.42 -1.50
CA ASP A 600 -12.96 -1.46 -2.28
C ASP A 600 -12.28 -0.09 -2.34
N LYS A 601 -13.08 0.98 -2.35
CA LYS A 601 -12.61 2.37 -2.46
C LYS A 601 -13.28 3.24 -1.38
N PRO A 602 -12.94 3.03 -0.10
CA PRO A 602 -13.49 3.83 0.99
C PRO A 602 -13.07 5.30 0.86
N ARG A 603 -13.96 6.20 1.30
CA ARG A 603 -13.70 7.64 1.23
C ARG A 603 -12.44 8.03 2.00
N ASN A 604 -11.72 9.05 1.51
CA ASN A 604 -10.56 9.66 2.17
C ASN A 604 -9.38 8.70 2.40
N LEU A 605 -9.34 7.56 1.73
CA LEU A 605 -8.23 6.61 1.81
C LEU A 605 -7.64 6.32 0.43
N ALA A 606 -6.36 6.03 0.41
CA ALA A 606 -5.64 5.56 -0.76
C ALA A 606 -4.85 4.29 -0.41
N LYS A 607 -4.72 3.35 -1.37
CA LYS A 607 -4.05 2.06 -1.15
C LYS A 607 -2.61 2.19 -0.67
N SER A 608 -1.90 3.22 -1.11
CA SER A 608 -0.51 3.45 -0.73
C SER A 608 -0.25 4.95 -0.61
N VAL A 609 0.37 5.39 0.48
CA VAL A 609 0.71 6.80 0.74
C VAL A 609 2.16 7.01 0.35
N THR A 610 2.40 7.61 -0.83
CA THR A 610 3.75 7.85 -1.38
C THR A 610 4.19 9.31 -1.29
N VAL A 611 3.45 10.10 -0.54
CA VAL A 611 3.76 11.50 -0.24
C VAL A 611 3.64 11.72 1.26
N GLU A 612 4.35 12.69 1.76
CA GLU A 612 4.30 13.15 3.14
C GLU A 612 3.17 14.16 3.36
#